data_4fa022c2445f436fd7f4afc4247ae7d4
#
_entry.id   4fa022c2445f436fd7f4afc4247ae7d4
#
_cell.length_a   1.000
_cell.length_b   1.000
_cell.length_c   1.000
_cell.angle_alpha   90.00
_cell.angle_beta   90.00
_cell.angle_gamma   90.00
#
_symmetry.space_group_name_H-M   'P 1'
#
loop_
_entity.id
_entity.type
_entity.pdbx_description
1 polymer ?
#
loop_
_entity_poly.entity_id
_entity_poly.type
_entity_poly.pdbx_seq_one_letter_code
_entity_poly.pdbx_strand_id
1 'polypeptide(L)'
;MYWSHGSGDVSAARGRRIRMKKRAIVTESTRSSKNEASLRDVRRAGPLVGAKFEGAAAAIEQLPPPGPGEIAFAGRSNAGKSSAINALARTTRLAYASRTPGRTRQINFFTLRSGARIADLPGYGYAAVPHALKREWQDLLWHYVTARTTLVGLVVVVDARRGLSDLDIALLGGFVPSGRPVLILATKADKLGVAERRDAVATIQRDVDERFGVRMSTIRVLLFSATSHAGVEPADTIIDTWIPR
;
A
#
# COMPACT_ATOMS: atom_id res chain seq x y z
N MET A 1 65.08 -38.53 45.80
CA MET A 1 65.33 -39.26 44.54
C MET A 1 64.02 -39.39 43.80
N TYR A 2 64.07 -38.95 42.51
CA TYR A 2 63.20 -39.17 41.37
C TYR A 2 61.87 -38.36 41.23
N TRP A 3 62.00 -37.53 40.33
CA TRP A 3 61.05 -36.82 39.49
C TRP A 3 60.18 -37.75 38.65
N SER A 4 58.93 -37.35 38.31
CA SER A 4 58.35 -37.55 36.95
C SER A 4 57.34 -36.48 36.60
N HIS A 5 57.63 -35.87 35.47
CA HIS A 5 56.84 -34.84 34.81
C HIS A 5 55.57 -35.45 34.21
N GLY A 6 54.44 -34.73 34.33
CA GLY A 6 53.21 -34.93 33.53
C GLY A 6 52.94 -33.74 32.67
N SER A 7 53.32 -33.80 31.39
CA SER A 7 53.02 -32.80 30.34
C SER A 7 51.58 -32.98 29.94
N GLY A 8 50.71 -32.17 30.48
CA GLY A 8 49.31 -32.09 30.10
C GLY A 8 49.09 -31.23 28.83
N ASP A 9 48.48 -31.84 27.89
CA ASP A 9 48.18 -31.45 26.52
C ASP A 9 47.42 -30.09 26.37
N VAL A 10 48.15 -29.02 26.11
CA VAL A 10 47.61 -27.65 25.85
C VAL A 10 47.06 -27.52 24.42
N SER A 11 47.31 -28.48 23.54
CA SER A 11 46.93 -28.47 22.12
C SER A 11 45.42 -28.69 21.88
N ALA A 12 44.75 -29.53 22.70
CA ALA A 12 43.36 -29.89 22.54
C ALA A 12 42.38 -28.72 22.89
N ALA A 13 42.76 -27.82 23.82
CA ALA A 13 41.93 -26.70 24.24
C ALA A 13 41.90 -25.56 23.22
N ARG A 14 43.01 -25.31 22.48
CA ARG A 14 43.05 -24.30 21.42
C ARG A 14 42.22 -24.69 20.19
N GLY A 15 42.26 -25.98 19.81
CA GLY A 15 41.48 -26.48 18.67
C GLY A 15 39.95 -26.40 18.87
N ARG A 16 39.47 -26.65 20.09
CA ARG A 16 38.04 -26.54 20.43
C ARG A 16 37.54 -25.10 20.45
N ARG A 17 38.29 -24.13 20.94
CA ARG A 17 37.93 -22.71 20.96
C ARG A 17 37.85 -22.11 19.55
N ILE A 18 38.76 -22.45 18.64
CA ILE A 18 38.76 -22.00 17.26
C ILE A 18 37.60 -22.63 16.49
N ARG A 19 37.24 -23.90 16.75
CA ARG A 19 36.11 -24.58 16.11
C ARG A 19 34.75 -24.05 16.55
N MET A 20 34.59 -23.66 17.84
CA MET A 20 33.37 -22.99 18.32
C MET A 20 33.18 -21.58 17.74
N LYS A 21 34.27 -20.75 17.67
CA LYS A 21 34.19 -19.43 17.03
C LYS A 21 33.86 -19.51 15.56
N LYS A 22 34.44 -20.46 14.80
CA LYS A 22 34.09 -20.67 13.38
C LYS A 22 32.62 -21.11 13.20
N ARG A 23 32.07 -21.97 14.06
CA ARG A 23 30.67 -22.38 14.01
C ARG A 23 29.71 -21.21 14.34
N ALA A 24 30.03 -20.39 15.34
CA ALA A 24 29.21 -19.21 15.67
C ALA A 24 29.21 -18.17 14.55
N ILE A 25 30.38 -17.87 13.96
CA ILE A 25 30.48 -16.93 12.82
C ILE A 25 29.73 -17.43 11.57
N VAL A 26 29.79 -18.74 11.28
CA VAL A 26 29.08 -19.34 10.15
C VAL A 26 27.57 -19.36 10.40
N THR A 27 27.07 -19.52 11.62
CA THR A 27 25.65 -19.49 11.95
C THR A 27 25.09 -18.07 11.95
N GLU A 28 25.83 -17.04 12.35
CA GLU A 28 25.39 -15.64 12.23
C GLU A 28 25.37 -15.15 10.79
N SER A 29 26.41 -15.45 10.01
CA SER A 29 26.47 -15.13 8.59
C SER A 29 25.34 -15.80 7.78
N THR A 30 25.03 -17.07 8.07
CA THR A 30 23.93 -17.80 7.43
C THR A 30 22.54 -17.33 7.89
N ARG A 31 22.40 -16.83 9.11
CA ARG A 31 21.15 -16.20 9.57
C ARG A 31 20.95 -14.82 8.93
N SER A 32 22.01 -14.01 8.83
CA SER A 32 21.96 -12.70 8.17
C SER A 32 21.62 -12.84 6.69
N SER A 33 22.29 -13.73 5.96
CA SER A 33 22.00 -13.96 4.54
C SER A 33 20.62 -14.55 4.28
N LYS A 34 20.11 -15.44 5.14
CA LYS A 34 18.73 -15.94 5.06
C LYS A 34 17.69 -14.85 5.36
N ASN A 35 17.96 -13.94 6.31
CA ASN A 35 17.10 -12.80 6.58
C ASN A 35 17.11 -11.79 5.42
N GLU A 36 18.27 -11.50 4.83
CA GLU A 36 18.37 -10.63 3.67
C GLU A 36 17.71 -11.21 2.42
N ALA A 37 17.85 -12.51 2.16
CA ALA A 37 17.15 -13.20 1.08
C ALA A 37 15.64 -13.18 1.31
N SER A 38 15.17 -13.47 2.54
CA SER A 38 13.76 -13.37 2.92
C SER A 38 13.20 -11.95 2.74
N LEU A 39 13.97 -10.91 3.12
CA LEU A 39 13.59 -9.51 2.92
C LEU A 39 13.57 -9.12 1.44
N ARG A 40 14.46 -9.66 0.61
CA ARG A 40 14.47 -9.46 -0.85
C ARG A 40 13.29 -10.14 -1.52
N ASP A 41 12.91 -11.35 -1.10
CA ASP A 41 11.74 -12.07 -1.62
C ASP A 41 10.43 -11.40 -1.19
N VAL A 42 10.35 -10.85 0.02
CA VAL A 42 9.20 -10.05 0.47
C VAL A 42 9.08 -8.75 -0.33
N ARG A 43 10.18 -8.09 -0.71
CA ARG A 43 10.18 -6.91 -1.57
C ARG A 43 9.76 -7.23 -3.01
N ARG A 44 10.12 -8.41 -3.56
CA ARG A 44 9.62 -8.89 -4.86
C ARG A 44 8.13 -9.20 -4.85
N ALA A 45 7.59 -9.56 -3.69
CA ALA A 45 6.19 -9.95 -3.56
C ALA A 45 5.20 -8.76 -3.61
N GLY A 46 5.66 -7.52 -3.45
CA GLY A 46 4.82 -6.32 -3.33
C GLY A 46 4.42 -5.99 -1.88
N PRO A 47 4.28 -4.69 -1.54
CA PRO A 47 4.10 -4.24 -0.15
C PRO A 47 2.78 -4.66 0.48
N LEU A 48 1.74 -4.91 -0.32
CA LEU A 48 0.42 -5.32 0.17
C LEU A 48 0.28 -6.83 0.37
N VAL A 49 1.25 -7.62 -0.07
CA VAL A 49 1.19 -9.09 0.04
C VAL A 49 1.25 -9.52 1.51
N GLY A 50 0.25 -10.30 1.91
CA GLY A 50 0.09 -10.75 3.29
C GLY A 50 -0.54 -9.74 4.22
N ALA A 51 -1.15 -8.67 3.69
CA ALA A 51 -1.99 -7.75 4.46
C ALA A 51 -3.15 -8.51 5.14
N LYS A 52 -3.49 -8.09 6.36
CA LYS A 52 -4.55 -8.72 7.17
C LYS A 52 -5.55 -7.66 7.61
N PHE A 53 -6.84 -8.00 7.58
CA PHE A 53 -7.88 -7.12 8.11
C PHE A 53 -7.62 -6.84 9.61
N GLU A 54 -7.64 -5.55 9.99
CA GLU A 54 -7.41 -5.07 11.34
C GLU A 54 -8.71 -4.62 12.01
N GLY A 55 -9.54 -3.88 11.26
CA GLY A 55 -10.78 -3.32 11.77
C GLY A 55 -11.43 -2.37 10.79
N ALA A 56 -12.51 -1.73 11.22
CA ALA A 56 -13.23 -0.74 10.44
C ALA A 56 -13.68 0.44 11.32
N ALA A 57 -13.70 1.65 10.77
CA ALA A 57 -14.15 2.87 11.42
C ALA A 57 -15.29 3.52 10.65
N ALA A 58 -16.41 3.78 11.34
CA ALA A 58 -17.57 4.50 10.82
C ALA A 58 -17.58 5.97 11.28
N ALA A 59 -16.76 6.33 12.27
CA ALA A 59 -16.62 7.66 12.84
C ALA A 59 -15.15 7.96 13.17
N ILE A 60 -14.83 9.23 13.36
CA ILE A 60 -13.45 9.72 13.62
C ILE A 60 -12.86 9.08 14.88
N GLU A 61 -13.68 8.92 15.92
CA GLU A 61 -13.30 8.38 17.23
C GLU A 61 -12.97 6.88 17.18
N GLN A 62 -13.39 6.20 16.11
CA GLN A 62 -13.13 4.78 15.87
C GLN A 62 -11.86 4.55 15.02
N LEU A 63 -11.20 5.62 14.57
CA LEU A 63 -9.96 5.49 13.82
C LEU A 63 -8.90 4.81 14.69
N PRO A 64 -8.12 3.88 14.13
CA PRO A 64 -7.07 3.21 14.88
C PRO A 64 -6.04 4.23 15.39
N PRO A 65 -5.35 3.94 16.51
CA PRO A 65 -4.29 4.82 17.01
C PRO A 65 -3.23 5.05 15.93
N PRO A 66 -2.52 6.19 15.96
CA PRO A 66 -1.44 6.46 15.01
C PRO A 66 -0.46 5.31 14.91
N GLY A 67 -0.11 4.92 13.69
CA GLY A 67 0.85 3.86 13.37
C GLY A 67 2.04 4.42 12.59
N PRO A 68 2.95 3.55 12.12
CA PRO A 68 4.16 3.98 11.40
C PRO A 68 3.85 4.65 10.05
N GLY A 69 2.71 4.35 9.44
CA GLY A 69 2.26 4.96 8.19
C GLY A 69 1.00 4.31 7.67
N GLU A 70 0.19 5.09 6.95
CA GLU A 70 -1.07 4.63 6.34
C GLU A 70 -1.11 5.04 4.88
N ILE A 71 -1.61 4.16 4.01
CA ILE A 71 -1.83 4.42 2.59
C ILE A 71 -3.33 4.29 2.32
N ALA A 72 -3.97 5.39 1.92
CA ALA A 72 -5.39 5.38 1.62
C ALA A 72 -5.65 4.94 0.18
N PHE A 73 -6.67 4.12 -0.01
CA PHE A 73 -7.25 3.79 -1.31
C PHE A 73 -8.63 4.43 -1.42
N ALA A 74 -8.78 5.33 -2.36
CA ALA A 74 -10.00 6.07 -2.65
C ALA A 74 -10.48 5.79 -4.08
N GLY A 75 -11.73 6.09 -4.38
CA GLY A 75 -12.27 5.98 -5.73
C GLY A 75 -13.79 5.89 -5.72
N ARG A 76 -14.39 6.21 -6.87
CA ARG A 76 -15.85 6.09 -7.04
C ARG A 76 -16.31 4.63 -6.87
N SER A 77 -17.55 4.47 -6.46
CA SER A 77 -18.21 3.18 -6.49
C SER A 77 -18.08 2.54 -7.88
N ASN A 78 -17.69 1.27 -7.92
CA ASN A 78 -17.43 0.52 -9.15
C ASN A 78 -16.23 0.99 -10.01
N ALA A 79 -15.36 1.86 -9.51
CA ALA A 79 -14.10 2.19 -10.18
C ALA A 79 -13.10 1.03 -10.22
N GLY A 80 -13.29 0.00 -9.40
CA GLY A 80 -12.40 -1.16 -9.33
C GLY A 80 -11.46 -1.16 -8.12
N LYS A 81 -11.74 -0.35 -7.09
CA LYS A 81 -10.90 -0.17 -5.90
C LYS A 81 -10.59 -1.51 -5.18
N SER A 82 -11.60 -2.27 -4.79
CA SER A 82 -11.40 -3.57 -4.12
C SER A 82 -10.66 -4.56 -5.03
N SER A 83 -10.89 -4.53 -6.35
CA SER A 83 -10.15 -5.35 -7.30
C SER A 83 -8.68 -4.95 -7.38
N ALA A 84 -8.38 -3.64 -7.33
CA ALA A 84 -7.01 -3.14 -7.33
C ALA A 84 -6.28 -3.53 -6.04
N ILE A 85 -6.90 -3.33 -4.86
CA ILE A 85 -6.35 -3.76 -3.57
C ILE A 85 -6.06 -5.27 -3.58
N ASN A 86 -7.00 -6.09 -4.03
CA ASN A 86 -6.84 -7.54 -4.10
C ASN A 86 -5.72 -7.96 -5.06
N ALA A 87 -5.59 -7.31 -6.22
CA ALA A 87 -4.52 -7.57 -7.17
C ALA A 87 -3.14 -7.23 -6.61
N LEU A 88 -2.98 -6.08 -5.94
CA LEU A 88 -1.76 -5.67 -5.26
C LEU A 88 -1.43 -6.59 -4.07
N ALA A 89 -2.42 -7.05 -3.33
CA ALA A 89 -2.26 -8.00 -2.24
C ALA A 89 -2.05 -9.46 -2.70
N ARG A 90 -2.11 -9.74 -4.01
CA ARG A 90 -2.03 -11.10 -4.58
C ARG A 90 -3.05 -12.06 -3.97
N THR A 91 -4.26 -11.57 -3.68
CA THR A 91 -5.35 -12.36 -3.10
C THR A 91 -6.70 -11.97 -3.70
N THR A 92 -7.65 -12.87 -3.64
CA THR A 92 -9.00 -12.62 -4.19
C THR A 92 -9.99 -12.06 -3.18
N ARG A 93 -9.64 -12.01 -1.90
CA ARG A 93 -10.60 -11.77 -0.82
C ARG A 93 -10.07 -10.90 0.34
N LEU A 94 -9.13 -10.01 0.11
CA LEU A 94 -8.71 -9.05 1.14
C LEU A 94 -9.76 -7.94 1.27
N ALA A 95 -10.01 -7.21 0.18
CA ALA A 95 -11.06 -6.21 0.12
C ALA A 95 -12.30 -6.77 -0.60
N TYR A 96 -13.47 -6.56 -0.02
CA TYR A 96 -14.72 -7.03 -0.59
C TYR A 96 -15.39 -5.91 -1.40
N ALA A 97 -15.62 -6.17 -2.69
CA ALA A 97 -16.54 -5.36 -3.45
C ALA A 97 -17.96 -5.66 -2.97
N SER A 98 -18.60 -4.75 -2.27
CA SER A 98 -20.01 -4.88 -1.94
C SER A 98 -20.81 -4.92 -3.24
N ARG A 99 -21.58 -6.00 -3.47
CA ARG A 99 -22.52 -6.08 -4.58
C ARG A 99 -23.71 -5.13 -4.40
N THR A 100 -23.95 -4.68 -3.16
CA THR A 100 -24.98 -3.68 -2.84
C THR A 100 -24.28 -2.32 -2.67
N PRO A 101 -24.44 -1.41 -3.63
CA PRO A 101 -23.83 -0.08 -3.55
C PRO A 101 -24.35 0.69 -2.33
N GLY A 102 -23.48 1.47 -1.66
CA GLY A 102 -23.84 2.28 -0.48
C GLY A 102 -23.86 1.51 0.86
N ARG A 103 -23.52 0.22 0.88
CA ARG A 103 -23.51 -0.57 2.11
C ARG A 103 -22.24 -0.40 2.96
N THR A 104 -21.12 -0.15 2.33
CA THR A 104 -19.84 0.06 3.02
C THR A 104 -19.65 1.56 3.29
N ARG A 105 -19.94 1.97 4.53
CA ARG A 105 -19.82 3.36 5.01
C ARG A 105 -18.62 3.55 5.92
N GLN A 106 -17.78 2.54 6.04
CA GLN A 106 -16.67 2.46 6.96
C GLN A 106 -15.36 2.50 6.19
N ILE A 107 -14.34 3.06 6.81
CA ILE A 107 -12.97 2.91 6.39
C ILE A 107 -12.49 1.55 6.90
N ASN A 108 -12.08 0.65 6.01
CA ASN A 108 -11.53 -0.63 6.41
C ASN A 108 -10.01 -0.55 6.49
N PHE A 109 -9.43 -0.98 7.59
CA PHE A 109 -8.00 -0.98 7.83
C PHE A 109 -7.43 -2.39 7.70
N PHE A 110 -6.27 -2.46 7.07
CA PHE A 110 -5.51 -3.71 6.91
C PHE A 110 -4.05 -3.45 7.30
N THR A 111 -3.52 -4.26 8.21
CA THR A 111 -2.11 -4.19 8.63
C THR A 111 -1.23 -4.91 7.62
N LEU A 112 -0.16 -4.25 7.19
CA LEU A 112 0.88 -4.78 6.31
C LEU A 112 1.95 -5.52 7.14
N ARG A 113 2.78 -6.30 6.47
CA ARG A 113 3.94 -6.98 7.11
C ARG A 113 4.95 -6.00 7.71
N SER A 114 5.03 -4.78 7.19
CA SER A 114 5.88 -3.70 7.70
C SER A 114 5.34 -3.06 8.99
N GLY A 115 4.12 -3.38 9.41
CA GLY A 115 3.40 -2.68 10.46
C GLY A 115 2.63 -1.43 9.98
N ALA A 116 2.89 -0.95 8.77
CA ALA A 116 2.09 0.10 8.14
C ALA A 116 0.67 -0.42 7.82
N ARG A 117 -0.25 0.48 7.47
CA ARG A 117 -1.64 0.14 7.18
C ARG A 117 -2.05 0.52 5.77
N ILE A 118 -3.04 -0.18 5.26
CA ILE A 118 -3.88 0.27 4.16
C ILE A 118 -5.21 0.71 4.75
N ALA A 119 -5.73 1.86 4.30
CA ALA A 119 -7.08 2.32 4.57
C ALA A 119 -7.90 2.24 3.28
N ASP A 120 -8.81 1.27 3.21
CA ASP A 120 -9.77 1.13 2.11
C ASP A 120 -10.96 2.06 2.38
N LEU A 121 -10.93 3.24 1.75
CA LEU A 121 -11.97 4.25 1.93
C LEU A 121 -13.26 3.82 1.25
N PRO A 122 -14.43 4.19 1.78
CA PRO A 122 -15.69 3.87 1.14
C PRO A 122 -15.78 4.51 -0.26
N GLY A 123 -16.37 3.77 -1.23
CA GLY A 123 -16.54 4.28 -2.59
C GLY A 123 -17.56 5.42 -2.65
N TYR A 124 -17.20 6.55 -3.23
CA TYR A 124 -18.08 7.73 -3.38
C TYR A 124 -18.87 7.77 -4.71
N GLY A 125 -19.75 8.76 -4.83
CA GLY A 125 -20.50 9.01 -6.08
C GLY A 125 -21.71 8.11 -6.32
N TYR A 126 -22.24 7.48 -5.27
CA TYR A 126 -23.48 6.72 -5.38
C TYR A 126 -24.71 7.59 -5.09
N ALA A 127 -25.67 7.62 -6.02
CA ALA A 127 -26.80 8.55 -6.00
C ALA A 127 -27.90 8.22 -4.98
N ALA A 128 -28.04 6.96 -4.57
CA ALA A 128 -29.17 6.46 -3.77
C ALA A 128 -28.95 6.49 -2.25
N VAL A 129 -28.12 7.41 -1.72
CA VAL A 129 -27.88 7.55 -0.28
C VAL A 129 -28.63 8.79 0.23
N PRO A 130 -29.39 8.69 1.36
CA PRO A 130 -30.03 9.85 1.99
C PRO A 130 -29.01 10.96 2.29
N HIS A 131 -29.42 12.23 2.09
CA HIS A 131 -28.52 13.39 2.18
C HIS A 131 -27.81 13.55 3.54
N ALA A 132 -28.46 13.24 4.65
CA ALA A 132 -27.84 13.31 5.98
C ALA A 132 -26.68 12.32 6.13
N LEU A 133 -26.91 11.06 5.78
CA LEU A 133 -25.90 10.01 5.83
C LEU A 133 -24.74 10.21 4.84
N LYS A 134 -25.01 10.92 3.74
CA LYS A 134 -23.99 11.32 2.76
C LYS A 134 -23.04 12.35 3.34
N ARG A 135 -23.54 13.29 4.16
CA ARG A 135 -22.72 14.32 4.83
C ARG A 135 -21.77 13.70 5.85
N GLU A 136 -22.31 12.94 6.82
CA GLU A 136 -21.47 12.29 7.86
C GLU A 136 -20.33 11.48 7.26
N TRP A 137 -20.62 10.76 6.19
CA TRP A 137 -19.63 9.96 5.49
C TRP A 137 -18.61 10.82 4.71
N GLN A 138 -19.06 11.91 4.10
CA GLN A 138 -18.15 12.85 3.44
C GLN A 138 -17.25 13.55 4.46
N ASP A 139 -17.77 13.88 5.64
CA ASP A 139 -17.03 14.52 6.72
C ASP A 139 -15.95 13.57 7.28
N LEU A 140 -16.28 12.30 7.51
CA LEU A 140 -15.28 11.29 7.92
C LEU A 140 -14.17 11.15 6.88
N LEU A 141 -14.54 11.00 5.60
CA LEU A 141 -13.59 10.84 4.51
C LEU A 141 -12.69 12.07 4.36
N TRP A 142 -13.29 13.26 4.39
CA TRP A 142 -12.60 14.52 4.29
C TRP A 142 -11.63 14.73 5.44
N HIS A 143 -12.11 14.53 6.67
CA HIS A 143 -11.27 14.60 7.86
C HIS A 143 -10.10 13.60 7.80
N TYR A 144 -10.38 12.36 7.42
CA TYR A 144 -9.33 11.35 7.30
C TYR A 144 -8.26 11.77 6.29
N VAL A 145 -8.65 12.24 5.12
CA VAL A 145 -7.71 12.60 4.05
C VAL A 145 -6.91 13.87 4.37
N THR A 146 -7.54 14.86 5.01
CA THR A 146 -6.91 16.17 5.25
C THR A 146 -6.17 16.26 6.59
N ALA A 147 -6.68 15.63 7.65
CA ALA A 147 -6.19 15.78 9.02
C ALA A 147 -5.38 14.58 9.54
N ARG A 148 -5.47 13.39 8.89
CA ARG A 148 -4.75 12.20 9.37
C ARG A 148 -3.24 12.34 9.17
N THR A 149 -2.51 12.49 10.27
CA THR A 149 -1.04 12.74 10.24
C THR A 149 -0.24 11.50 9.80
N THR A 150 -0.73 10.30 10.07
CA THR A 150 -0.10 9.03 9.69
C THR A 150 -0.34 8.63 8.23
N LEU A 151 -1.20 9.36 7.50
CA LEU A 151 -1.45 9.11 6.08
C LEU A 151 -0.23 9.57 5.26
N VAL A 152 0.53 8.63 4.70
CA VAL A 152 1.78 8.88 3.96
C VAL A 152 1.60 8.95 2.46
N GLY A 153 0.47 8.48 1.91
CA GLY A 153 0.20 8.52 0.48
C GLY A 153 -1.26 8.17 0.17
N LEU A 154 -1.72 8.63 -0.99
CA LEU A 154 -3.09 8.41 -1.48
C LEU A 154 -3.08 7.71 -2.84
N VAL A 155 -3.78 6.58 -2.93
CA VAL A 155 -4.08 5.89 -4.19
C VAL A 155 -5.51 6.20 -4.61
N VAL A 156 -5.69 6.89 -5.75
CA VAL A 156 -7.00 7.19 -6.31
C VAL A 156 -7.29 6.23 -7.46
N VAL A 157 -8.34 5.45 -7.33
CA VAL A 157 -8.74 4.42 -8.30
C VAL A 157 -9.82 4.98 -9.22
N VAL A 158 -9.50 5.11 -10.51
CA VAL A 158 -10.34 5.74 -11.55
C VAL A 158 -10.60 4.73 -12.68
N ASP A 159 -11.82 4.59 -13.14
CA ASP A 159 -12.11 3.80 -14.35
C ASP A 159 -11.53 4.55 -15.58
N ALA A 160 -10.54 3.96 -16.23
CA ALA A 160 -9.82 4.59 -17.36
C ALA A 160 -10.72 5.08 -18.50
N ARG A 161 -11.88 4.45 -18.65
CA ARG A 161 -12.88 4.82 -19.67
C ARG A 161 -13.66 6.10 -19.34
N ARG A 162 -13.59 6.57 -18.09
CA ARG A 162 -14.42 7.69 -17.58
C ARG A 162 -13.59 8.91 -17.19
N GLY A 163 -12.30 8.73 -16.92
CA GLY A 163 -11.44 9.80 -16.40
C GLY A 163 -11.79 10.20 -14.96
N LEU A 164 -11.22 11.33 -14.53
CA LEU A 164 -11.47 11.91 -13.21
C LEU A 164 -12.88 12.51 -13.14
N SER A 165 -13.54 12.29 -12.00
CA SER A 165 -14.82 12.96 -11.69
C SER A 165 -14.59 14.17 -10.78
N ASP A 166 -15.59 15.04 -10.65
CA ASP A 166 -15.55 16.19 -9.73
C ASP A 166 -15.24 15.77 -8.28
N LEU A 167 -15.71 14.59 -7.86
CA LEU A 167 -15.41 14.06 -6.52
C LEU A 167 -13.96 13.59 -6.40
N ASP A 168 -13.36 13.03 -7.44
CA ASP A 168 -11.94 12.69 -7.48
C ASP A 168 -11.11 13.97 -7.40
N ILE A 169 -11.48 15.00 -8.15
CA ILE A 169 -10.84 16.32 -8.14
C ILE A 169 -10.94 16.98 -6.76
N ALA A 170 -12.12 16.97 -6.16
CA ALA A 170 -12.31 17.53 -4.81
C ALA A 170 -11.44 16.81 -3.77
N LEU A 171 -11.38 15.48 -3.82
CA LEU A 171 -10.54 14.68 -2.93
C LEU A 171 -9.05 15.01 -3.12
N LEU A 172 -8.59 15.07 -4.37
CA LEU A 172 -7.22 15.47 -4.72
C LEU A 172 -6.92 16.89 -4.23
N GLY A 173 -7.87 17.83 -4.41
CA GLY A 173 -7.76 19.20 -3.94
C GLY A 173 -7.54 19.33 -2.43
N GLY A 174 -8.15 18.42 -1.65
CA GLY A 174 -7.93 18.34 -0.21
C GLY A 174 -6.60 17.71 0.19
N PHE A 175 -6.10 16.74 -0.57
CA PHE A 175 -4.90 15.99 -0.22
C PHE A 175 -3.59 16.60 -0.76
N VAL A 176 -3.58 17.07 -2.01
CA VAL A 176 -2.38 17.59 -2.71
C VAL A 176 -1.68 18.73 -1.94
N PRO A 177 -2.39 19.64 -1.24
CA PRO A 177 -1.74 20.66 -0.41
C PRO A 177 -0.82 20.10 0.69
N SER A 178 -1.01 18.85 1.10
CA SER A 178 -0.15 18.19 2.09
C SER A 178 1.28 17.92 1.60
N GLY A 179 1.52 18.00 0.27
CA GLY A 179 2.80 17.65 -0.35
C GLY A 179 3.11 16.15 -0.40
N ARG A 180 2.20 15.30 0.09
CA ARG A 180 2.36 13.84 0.10
C ARG A 180 2.06 13.25 -1.28
N PRO A 181 2.66 12.08 -1.60
CA PRO A 181 2.52 11.48 -2.92
C PRO A 181 1.11 10.94 -3.19
N VAL A 182 0.71 11.02 -4.46
CA VAL A 182 -0.53 10.49 -5.00
C VAL A 182 -0.22 9.54 -6.15
N LEU A 183 -0.91 8.40 -6.19
CA LEU A 183 -0.92 7.48 -7.33
C LEU A 183 -2.34 7.36 -7.86
N ILE A 184 -2.56 7.75 -9.10
CA ILE A 184 -3.82 7.54 -9.80
C ILE A 184 -3.72 6.23 -10.58
N LEU A 185 -4.53 5.24 -10.22
CA LEU A 185 -4.65 3.97 -10.93
C LEU A 185 -5.81 4.07 -11.94
N ALA A 186 -5.50 4.23 -13.23
CA ALA A 186 -6.45 4.20 -14.33
C ALA A 186 -6.82 2.73 -14.63
N THR A 187 -7.84 2.25 -13.95
CA THR A 187 -8.25 0.83 -13.92
C THR A 187 -9.05 0.40 -15.15
N LYS A 188 -9.27 -0.93 -15.25
CA LYS A 188 -10.00 -1.57 -16.36
C LYS A 188 -9.35 -1.35 -17.72
N ALA A 189 -8.04 -1.21 -17.73
CA ALA A 189 -7.25 -1.05 -18.95
C ALA A 189 -7.42 -2.21 -19.94
N ASP A 190 -7.78 -3.39 -19.45
CA ASP A 190 -8.13 -4.57 -20.25
C ASP A 190 -9.36 -4.37 -21.15
N LYS A 191 -10.19 -3.36 -20.87
CA LYS A 191 -11.38 -2.99 -21.63
C LYS A 191 -11.12 -1.96 -22.74
N LEU A 192 -9.86 -1.51 -22.90
CA LEU A 192 -9.45 -0.48 -23.83
C LEU A 192 -8.46 -1.04 -24.86
N GLY A 193 -8.56 -0.58 -26.10
CA GLY A 193 -7.57 -0.75 -27.14
C GLY A 193 -6.27 0.00 -26.86
N VAL A 194 -5.22 -0.28 -27.64
CA VAL A 194 -3.88 0.31 -27.40
C VAL A 194 -3.89 1.85 -27.49
N ALA A 195 -4.57 2.41 -28.47
CA ALA A 195 -4.71 3.86 -28.63
C ALA A 195 -5.50 4.47 -27.47
N GLU A 196 -6.65 3.90 -27.14
CA GLU A 196 -7.53 4.35 -26.06
C GLU A 196 -6.82 4.35 -24.69
N ARG A 197 -5.93 3.40 -24.44
CA ARG A 197 -5.11 3.35 -23.20
C ARG A 197 -4.20 4.56 -23.07
N ARG A 198 -3.55 4.96 -24.17
CA ARG A 198 -2.69 6.15 -24.20
C ARG A 198 -3.50 7.41 -24.00
N ASP A 199 -4.63 7.52 -24.70
CA ASP A 199 -5.51 8.68 -24.63
C ASP A 199 -6.11 8.85 -23.24
N ALA A 200 -6.52 7.76 -22.59
CA ALA A 200 -7.03 7.76 -21.22
C ALA A 200 -5.99 8.29 -20.22
N VAL A 201 -4.75 7.81 -20.29
CA VAL A 201 -3.67 8.30 -19.42
C VAL A 201 -3.37 9.77 -19.71
N ALA A 202 -3.25 10.16 -20.99
CA ALA A 202 -2.97 11.53 -21.40
C ALA A 202 -4.09 12.50 -20.96
N THR A 203 -5.35 12.08 -21.01
CA THR A 203 -6.50 12.88 -20.55
C THR A 203 -6.45 13.07 -19.03
N ILE A 204 -6.25 11.99 -18.26
CA ILE A 204 -6.15 12.08 -16.80
C ILE A 204 -4.95 12.96 -16.41
N GLN A 205 -3.80 12.81 -17.10
CA GLN A 205 -2.62 13.63 -16.84
C GLN A 205 -2.91 15.11 -17.10
N ARG A 206 -3.55 15.44 -18.23
CA ARG A 206 -3.93 16.81 -18.56
C ARG A 206 -4.87 17.42 -17.51
N ASP A 207 -5.88 16.66 -17.06
CA ASP A 207 -6.79 17.11 -16.01
C ASP A 207 -6.06 17.43 -14.70
N VAL A 208 -5.04 16.62 -14.36
CA VAL A 208 -4.17 16.85 -13.20
C VAL A 208 -3.31 18.09 -13.38
N ASP A 209 -2.69 18.25 -14.55
CA ASP A 209 -1.79 19.35 -14.87
C ASP A 209 -2.51 20.69 -14.85
N GLU A 210 -3.69 20.76 -15.43
CA GLU A 210 -4.52 21.97 -15.47
C GLU A 210 -5.00 22.41 -14.09
N ARG A 211 -5.30 21.46 -13.19
CA ARG A 211 -5.87 21.75 -11.88
C ARG A 211 -4.85 21.93 -10.75
N PHE A 212 -3.74 21.24 -10.82
CA PHE A 212 -2.77 21.18 -9.71
C PHE A 212 -1.40 21.77 -10.06
N GLY A 213 -1.10 22.06 -11.34
CA GLY A 213 0.07 22.82 -11.79
C GLY A 213 1.41 22.28 -11.28
N VAL A 214 2.21 23.14 -10.67
CA VAL A 214 3.58 22.82 -10.19
C VAL A 214 3.64 21.68 -9.15
N ARG A 215 2.53 21.33 -8.52
CA ARG A 215 2.44 20.22 -7.54
C ARG A 215 2.32 18.84 -8.19
N MET A 216 2.35 18.77 -9.51
CA MET A 216 2.32 17.54 -10.29
C MET A 216 3.42 16.54 -9.93
N SER A 217 4.58 17.00 -9.46
CA SER A 217 5.70 16.12 -9.11
C SER A 217 5.36 15.07 -8.05
N THR A 218 4.30 15.30 -7.27
CA THR A 218 3.80 14.35 -6.26
C THR A 218 2.71 13.42 -6.80
N ILE A 219 2.15 13.69 -8.00
CA ILE A 219 1.05 12.90 -8.59
C ILE A 219 1.60 12.05 -9.73
N ARG A 220 1.33 10.75 -9.70
CA ARG A 220 1.65 9.82 -10.79
C ARG A 220 0.39 9.16 -11.32
N VAL A 221 0.27 9.05 -12.64
CA VAL A 221 -0.83 8.32 -13.31
C VAL A 221 -0.28 7.02 -13.85
N LEU A 222 -0.94 5.92 -13.54
CA LEU A 222 -0.54 4.59 -13.98
C LEU A 222 -1.73 3.82 -14.54
N LEU A 223 -1.56 3.27 -15.74
CA LEU A 223 -2.53 2.35 -16.32
C LEU A 223 -2.56 1.04 -15.51
N PHE A 224 -3.76 0.55 -15.20
CA PHE A 224 -3.93 -0.60 -14.31
C PHE A 224 -5.04 -1.55 -14.77
N SER A 225 -4.81 -2.84 -14.62
CA SER A 225 -5.84 -3.88 -14.76
C SER A 225 -5.65 -4.97 -13.71
N ALA A 226 -6.64 -5.16 -12.86
CA ALA A 226 -6.67 -6.27 -11.91
C ALA A 226 -6.84 -7.64 -12.60
N THR A 227 -7.43 -7.65 -13.81
CA THR A 227 -7.70 -8.88 -14.56
C THR A 227 -6.45 -9.39 -15.30
N SER A 228 -5.76 -8.49 -16.01
CA SER A 228 -4.53 -8.84 -16.77
C SER A 228 -3.25 -8.61 -15.95
N HIS A 229 -3.35 -8.13 -14.72
CA HIS A 229 -2.24 -7.73 -13.85
C HIS A 229 -1.32 -6.63 -14.43
N ALA A 230 -1.74 -5.96 -15.52
CA ALA A 230 -1.00 -4.82 -16.05
C ALA A 230 -0.94 -3.68 -15.02
N GLY A 231 0.23 -3.10 -14.81
CA GLY A 231 0.46 -1.99 -13.88
C GLY A 231 0.60 -2.39 -12.42
N VAL A 232 0.45 -3.68 -12.05
CA VAL A 232 0.53 -4.13 -10.65
C VAL A 232 1.96 -3.96 -10.11
N GLU A 233 2.96 -4.44 -10.82
CA GLU A 233 4.37 -4.36 -10.40
C GLU A 233 4.91 -2.91 -10.32
N PRO A 234 4.64 -2.03 -11.31
CA PRO A 234 4.95 -0.60 -11.18
C PRO A 234 4.23 0.07 -10.00
N ALA A 235 2.96 -0.27 -9.74
CA ALA A 235 2.23 0.26 -8.60
C ALA A 235 2.84 -0.18 -7.27
N ASP A 236 3.22 -1.46 -7.13
CA ASP A 236 3.93 -1.98 -5.96
C ASP A 236 5.23 -1.21 -5.71
N THR A 237 6.02 -0.98 -6.75
CA THR A 237 7.29 -0.24 -6.67
C THR A 237 7.08 1.18 -6.15
N ILE A 238 6.06 1.88 -6.65
CA ILE A 238 5.72 3.24 -6.21
C ILE A 238 5.26 3.21 -4.75
N ILE A 239 4.32 2.34 -4.40
CA ILE A 239 3.75 2.25 -3.05
C ILE A 239 4.81 1.86 -2.01
N ASP A 240 5.76 0.97 -2.36
CA ASP A 240 6.84 0.56 -1.46
C ASP A 240 7.74 1.73 -1.03
N THR A 241 7.88 2.75 -1.88
CA THR A 241 8.66 3.97 -1.55
C THR A 241 7.99 4.84 -0.48
N TRP A 242 6.70 4.67 -0.22
CA TRP A 242 5.93 5.46 0.75
C TRP A 242 5.90 4.85 2.14
N ILE A 243 6.19 3.56 2.23
CA ILE A 243 6.14 2.83 3.51
C ILE A 243 7.37 3.17 4.33
N PRO A 244 7.21 3.71 5.55
CA PRO A 244 8.33 3.95 6.46
C PRO A 244 9.09 2.66 6.77
N ARG A 245 10.41 2.76 6.84
CA ARG A 245 11.32 1.63 7.11
C ARG A 245 11.76 1.64 8.55
#